data_2d25a12716183ce3cddc5ae4bde5dfc1
#
_entry.id   2d25a12716183ce3cddc5ae4bde5dfc1
#
_cell.length_a   1.000
_cell.length_b   1.000
_cell.length_c   1.000
_cell.angle_alpha   90.00
_cell.angle_beta   90.00
_cell.angle_gamma   90.00
#
_symmetry.space_group_name_H-M   'P 1'
#
loop_
_entity.id
_entity.type
_entity.pdbx_description
1 polymer ?
#
loop_
_entity_poly.entity_id
_entity_poly.type
_entity_poly.pdbx_seq_one_letter_code
_entity_poly.pdbx_strand_id
1 'polypeptide(L)'
;MRITALAGGVGGARFLRGLLAAAPEAAVTVIGNVGDDMTMHGLRICPDLDTVMYTLGGGIHEGQGWGRVDETFGVADELKAYGVGPDWFTLGDKDIATHLVRTQMMGAGYPLSAVTEALCTRWELPVRLLPSTDERVETHVVIDDPEAPGGRRAVHFQEYWVRMHAPDARAIVSVGVEGAKPAPGVLEAIAEADVIVLPPSNPVVSIGTILDIPGIRQAVADAPAPVVGVGSTHGTSSGSTRRTSDRSQVTSPPARSVMVTVSPLNATRDADITRPLERTTRSARAGAARASPARTASATSRVGKVISLYFGSTNAWNTLTPNSLKS
;
A
#
# COMPACT_ATOMS: atom_id res chain seq x y z
N MET A 1 13.57 -19.08 -2.02
CA MET A 1 13.67 -17.67 -1.57
C MET A 1 12.37 -17.28 -0.91
N ARG A 2 12.41 -16.72 0.32
CA ARG A 2 11.25 -16.22 1.06
C ARG A 2 11.17 -14.72 0.90
N ILE A 3 10.05 -14.23 0.39
CA ILE A 3 9.80 -12.81 0.18
C ILE A 3 8.66 -12.36 1.10
N THR A 4 8.89 -11.35 1.91
CA THR A 4 7.83 -10.71 2.70
C THR A 4 7.52 -9.35 2.10
N ALA A 5 6.26 -9.13 1.71
CA ALA A 5 5.80 -7.86 1.13
C ALA A 5 4.80 -7.16 2.06
N LEU A 6 5.01 -5.87 2.32
CA LEU A 6 4.06 -5.03 3.05
C LEU A 6 3.21 -4.29 2.02
N ALA A 7 1.95 -4.66 1.85
CA ALA A 7 1.14 -4.18 0.73
C ALA A 7 -0.27 -3.75 1.15
N GLY A 8 -0.80 -2.75 0.43
CA GLY A 8 -2.19 -2.36 0.50
C GLY A 8 -2.68 -1.88 -0.87
N GLY A 9 -3.98 -2.05 -1.13
CA GLY A 9 -4.66 -1.54 -2.29
C GLY A 9 -4.22 -2.07 -3.65
N VAL A 10 -4.71 -1.39 -4.68
CA VAL A 10 -4.57 -1.80 -6.10
C VAL A 10 -3.12 -1.84 -6.56
N GLY A 11 -2.32 -0.84 -6.17
CA GLY A 11 -0.92 -0.75 -6.61
C GLY A 11 -0.08 -1.91 -6.09
N GLY A 12 -0.22 -2.22 -4.80
CA GLY A 12 0.43 -3.36 -4.15
C GLY A 12 0.01 -4.67 -4.77
N ALA A 13 -1.29 -4.89 -4.96
CA ALA A 13 -1.83 -6.13 -5.52
C ALA A 13 -1.34 -6.39 -6.95
N ARG A 14 -1.35 -5.36 -7.82
CA ARG A 14 -0.82 -5.48 -9.20
C ARG A 14 0.67 -5.78 -9.24
N PHE A 15 1.43 -5.15 -8.34
CA PHE A 15 2.86 -5.43 -8.22
C PHE A 15 3.10 -6.88 -7.79
N LEU A 16 2.37 -7.38 -6.79
CA LEU A 16 2.48 -8.75 -6.30
C LEU A 16 2.19 -9.77 -7.41
N ARG A 17 1.19 -9.53 -8.26
CA ARG A 17 0.93 -10.39 -9.43
C ARG A 17 2.14 -10.44 -10.38
N GLY A 18 2.78 -9.30 -10.63
CA GLY A 18 4.02 -9.25 -11.42
C GLY A 18 5.20 -9.93 -10.73
N LEU A 19 5.32 -9.78 -9.41
CA LEU A 19 6.37 -10.44 -8.62
C LEU A 19 6.26 -11.97 -8.70
N LEU A 20 5.05 -12.51 -8.54
CA LEU A 20 4.81 -13.95 -8.64
C LEU A 20 5.13 -14.49 -10.02
N ALA A 21 4.82 -13.75 -11.09
CA ALA A 21 5.19 -14.13 -12.45
C ALA A 21 6.70 -14.11 -12.68
N ALA A 22 7.42 -13.16 -12.03
CA ALA A 22 8.88 -13.03 -12.17
C ALA A 22 9.67 -14.00 -11.27
N ALA A 23 9.07 -14.47 -10.18
CA ALA A 23 9.70 -15.36 -9.20
C ALA A 23 8.75 -16.48 -8.76
N PRO A 24 8.36 -17.40 -9.68
CA PRO A 24 7.32 -18.41 -9.42
C PRO A 24 7.70 -19.41 -8.31
N GLU A 25 8.99 -19.60 -8.06
CA GLU A 25 9.50 -20.50 -7.02
C GLU A 25 9.67 -19.83 -5.66
N ALA A 26 9.33 -18.55 -5.53
CA ALA A 26 9.46 -17.84 -4.27
C ALA A 26 8.28 -18.14 -3.35
N ALA A 27 8.57 -18.42 -2.08
CA ALA A 27 7.54 -18.43 -1.03
C ALA A 27 7.25 -16.98 -0.62
N VAL A 28 6.07 -16.47 -1.01
CA VAL A 28 5.68 -15.08 -0.75
C VAL A 28 4.69 -15.00 0.39
N THR A 29 5.02 -14.18 1.39
CA THR A 29 4.08 -13.75 2.45
C THR A 29 3.75 -12.28 2.25
N VAL A 30 2.47 -11.94 2.27
CA VAL A 30 1.98 -10.56 2.16
C VAL A 30 1.41 -10.13 3.50
N ILE A 31 1.92 -9.05 4.06
CA ILE A 31 1.36 -8.37 5.23
C ILE A 31 0.47 -7.25 4.69
N GLY A 32 -0.85 -7.43 4.82
CA GLY A 32 -1.85 -6.53 4.26
C GLY A 32 -2.25 -5.42 5.22
N ASN A 33 -2.50 -4.22 4.66
CA ASN A 33 -3.04 -3.10 5.40
C ASN A 33 -4.46 -3.39 5.88
N VAL A 34 -4.78 -2.99 7.10
CA VAL A 34 -6.12 -3.05 7.70
C VAL A 34 -6.66 -1.67 8.07
N GLY A 35 -5.87 -0.60 7.83
CA GLY A 35 -6.26 0.75 8.22
C GLY A 35 -7.45 1.32 7.45
N ASP A 36 -7.75 0.75 6.30
CA ASP A 36 -8.88 1.14 5.46
C ASP A 36 -10.13 0.31 5.75
N ASP A 37 -10.03 -0.62 6.70
CA ASP A 37 -11.14 -1.49 7.10
C ASP A 37 -12.25 -0.69 7.76
N MET A 38 -13.49 -1.04 7.42
CA MET A 38 -14.66 -0.35 7.96
C MET A 38 -15.82 -1.29 8.22
N THR A 39 -16.83 -0.80 8.93
CA THR A 39 -18.10 -1.51 9.09
C THR A 39 -19.18 -0.77 8.33
N MET A 40 -19.86 -1.46 7.42
CA MET A 40 -20.97 -0.92 6.64
C MET A 40 -22.10 -1.95 6.59
N HIS A 41 -23.34 -1.53 6.81
CA HIS A 41 -24.51 -2.41 6.90
C HIS A 41 -24.34 -3.57 7.89
N GLY A 42 -23.54 -3.36 8.96
CA GLY A 42 -23.19 -4.40 9.93
C GLY A 42 -22.13 -5.39 9.44
N LEU A 43 -21.60 -5.23 8.23
CA LEU A 43 -20.58 -6.09 7.65
C LEU A 43 -19.18 -5.51 7.85
N ARG A 44 -18.21 -6.36 8.18
CA ARG A 44 -16.79 -6.01 8.19
C ARG A 44 -16.23 -6.06 6.77
N ILE A 45 -15.76 -4.93 6.29
CA ILE A 45 -15.19 -4.73 4.96
C ILE A 45 -13.70 -4.45 5.11
N CYS A 46 -12.86 -5.17 4.36
CA CYS A 46 -11.40 -5.07 4.41
C CYS A 46 -10.86 -4.80 2.99
N PRO A 47 -10.95 -3.56 2.48
CA PRO A 47 -10.74 -3.26 1.06
C PRO A 47 -9.37 -3.67 0.54
N ASP A 48 -8.31 -3.46 1.32
CA ASP A 48 -6.94 -3.77 0.91
C ASP A 48 -6.66 -5.27 0.90
N LEU A 49 -7.10 -6.00 1.93
CA LEU A 49 -7.00 -7.47 1.96
C LEU A 49 -7.79 -8.10 0.82
N ASP A 50 -9.01 -7.61 0.56
CA ASP A 50 -9.87 -8.12 -0.49
C ASP A 50 -9.30 -7.85 -1.88
N THR A 51 -8.78 -6.65 -2.11
CA THR A 51 -8.12 -6.30 -3.37
C THR A 51 -6.93 -7.20 -3.65
N VAL A 52 -6.08 -7.48 -2.66
CA VAL A 52 -4.95 -8.42 -2.80
C VAL A 52 -5.47 -9.82 -3.09
N MET A 53 -6.43 -10.30 -2.30
CA MET A 53 -7.01 -11.64 -2.43
C MET A 53 -7.66 -11.84 -3.81
N TYR A 54 -8.49 -10.91 -4.26
CA TYR A 54 -9.17 -11.00 -5.56
C TYR A 54 -8.18 -10.89 -6.72
N THR A 55 -7.17 -10.03 -6.61
CA THR A 55 -6.15 -9.86 -7.66
C THR A 55 -5.33 -11.13 -7.84
N LEU A 56 -4.88 -11.75 -6.76
CA LEU A 56 -4.02 -12.93 -6.82
C LEU A 56 -4.81 -14.21 -7.05
N GLY A 57 -6.07 -14.27 -6.62
CA GLY A 57 -6.99 -15.38 -6.85
C GLY A 57 -7.76 -15.28 -8.18
N GLY A 58 -7.44 -14.30 -9.05
CA GLY A 58 -8.03 -14.20 -10.39
C GLY A 58 -9.49 -13.74 -10.44
N GLY A 59 -10.03 -13.18 -9.35
CA GLY A 59 -11.41 -12.72 -9.27
C GLY A 59 -11.60 -11.21 -9.31
N ILE A 60 -10.54 -10.45 -9.58
CA ILE A 60 -10.58 -8.98 -9.62
C ILE A 60 -11.23 -8.46 -10.91
N HIS A 61 -11.93 -7.34 -10.83
CA HIS A 61 -12.37 -6.61 -12.02
C HIS A 61 -11.16 -5.86 -12.63
N GLU A 62 -10.61 -6.38 -13.72
CA GLU A 62 -9.33 -5.89 -14.31
C GLU A 62 -9.37 -4.41 -14.71
N GLY A 63 -10.48 -3.91 -15.23
CA GLY A 63 -10.63 -2.53 -15.68
C GLY A 63 -10.57 -1.53 -14.52
N GLN A 64 -11.21 -1.84 -13.39
CA GLN A 64 -11.23 -0.99 -12.20
C GLN A 64 -10.00 -1.23 -11.31
N GLY A 65 -9.53 -2.48 -11.24
CA GLY A 65 -8.45 -2.92 -10.36
C GLY A 65 -8.89 -3.09 -8.90
N TRP A 66 -10.18 -3.02 -8.61
CA TRP A 66 -10.83 -3.30 -7.34
C TRP A 66 -12.21 -3.91 -7.60
N GLY A 67 -12.85 -4.49 -6.57
CA GLY A 67 -14.10 -5.20 -6.71
C GLY A 67 -13.95 -6.51 -7.50
N ARG A 68 -15.05 -7.23 -7.66
CA ARG A 68 -15.04 -8.56 -8.27
C ARG A 68 -15.44 -8.51 -9.75
N VAL A 69 -14.91 -9.44 -10.53
CA VAL A 69 -15.34 -9.65 -11.91
C VAL A 69 -16.78 -10.18 -11.96
N ASP A 70 -17.51 -9.78 -13.00
CA ASP A 70 -18.92 -10.17 -13.22
C ASP A 70 -19.81 -9.88 -12.00
N GLU A 71 -19.63 -8.71 -11.41
CA GLU A 71 -20.40 -8.26 -10.25
C GLU A 71 -21.80 -7.80 -10.65
N THR A 72 -22.75 -7.97 -9.73
CA THR A 72 -24.10 -7.41 -9.79
C THR A 72 -24.35 -6.57 -8.56
N PHE A 73 -25.39 -5.74 -8.58
CA PHE A 73 -25.63 -4.73 -7.53
C PHE A 73 -27.10 -4.76 -7.02
N GLY A 74 -27.76 -5.91 -7.13
CA GLY A 74 -29.16 -6.07 -6.73
C GLY A 74 -29.39 -5.72 -5.25
N VAL A 75 -28.49 -6.12 -4.35
CA VAL A 75 -28.58 -5.77 -2.93
C VAL A 75 -28.44 -4.26 -2.71
N ALA A 76 -27.49 -3.62 -3.41
CA ALA A 76 -27.28 -2.18 -3.30
C ALA A 76 -28.52 -1.39 -3.79
N ASP A 77 -29.14 -1.83 -4.89
CA ASP A 77 -30.37 -1.22 -5.42
C ASP A 77 -31.54 -1.35 -4.45
N GLU A 78 -31.71 -2.50 -3.81
CA GLU A 78 -32.73 -2.72 -2.79
C GLU A 78 -32.49 -1.88 -1.54
N LEU A 79 -31.25 -1.81 -1.03
CA LEU A 79 -30.92 -0.95 0.11
C LEU A 79 -31.24 0.51 -0.19
N LYS A 80 -30.94 0.98 -1.39
CA LYS A 80 -31.28 2.32 -1.83
C LYS A 80 -32.79 2.55 -1.88
N ALA A 81 -33.56 1.57 -2.35
CA ALA A 81 -35.02 1.63 -2.38
C ALA A 81 -35.65 1.73 -0.97
N TYR A 82 -34.98 1.09 0.03
CA TYR A 82 -35.37 1.25 1.46
C TYR A 82 -34.85 2.55 2.09
N GLY A 83 -34.08 3.38 1.37
CA GLY A 83 -33.47 4.59 1.90
C GLY A 83 -32.31 4.31 2.87
N VAL A 84 -31.71 3.13 2.81
CA VAL A 84 -30.57 2.73 3.65
C VAL A 84 -29.26 3.12 2.96
N GLY A 85 -28.51 4.05 3.56
CA GLY A 85 -27.21 4.50 3.08
C GLY A 85 -26.06 3.88 3.87
N PRO A 86 -24.83 4.20 3.51
CA PRO A 86 -24.42 5.26 2.61
C PRO A 86 -24.49 4.85 1.12
N ASP A 87 -24.80 5.81 0.25
CA ASP A 87 -24.88 5.65 -1.20
C ASP A 87 -23.57 5.95 -1.94
N TRP A 88 -22.57 6.44 -1.21
CA TRP A 88 -21.26 6.82 -1.77
C TRP A 88 -20.28 5.64 -1.85
N PHE A 89 -20.58 4.50 -1.22
CA PHE A 89 -19.77 3.28 -1.28
C PHE A 89 -20.66 2.10 -1.62
N THR A 90 -20.56 1.61 -2.84
CA THR A 90 -21.39 0.53 -3.35
C THR A 90 -20.66 -0.80 -3.24
N LEU A 91 -21.31 -1.79 -2.63
CA LEU A 91 -20.85 -3.17 -2.55
C LEU A 91 -21.54 -3.99 -3.62
N GLY A 92 -20.79 -4.83 -4.32
CA GLY A 92 -21.32 -5.81 -5.23
C GLY A 92 -21.91 -7.02 -4.51
N ASP A 93 -22.84 -7.74 -5.15
CA ASP A 93 -23.54 -8.88 -4.55
C ASP A 93 -22.60 -10.03 -4.16
N LYS A 94 -21.60 -10.31 -5.02
CA LYS A 94 -20.58 -11.31 -4.71
C LYS A 94 -19.60 -10.85 -3.65
N ASP A 95 -19.30 -9.55 -3.61
CA ASP A 95 -18.44 -8.94 -2.59
C ASP A 95 -19.12 -8.97 -1.22
N ILE A 96 -20.42 -8.68 -1.17
CA ILE A 96 -21.24 -8.84 0.04
C ILE A 96 -21.14 -10.27 0.59
N ALA A 97 -21.12 -11.31 -0.25
CA ALA A 97 -20.97 -12.67 0.23
C ALA A 97 -19.62 -12.88 0.96
N THR A 98 -18.52 -12.28 0.49
CA THR A 98 -17.22 -12.32 1.18
C THR A 98 -17.30 -11.62 2.54
N HIS A 99 -17.95 -10.45 2.59
CA HIS A 99 -18.11 -9.68 3.83
C HIS A 99 -19.04 -10.38 4.83
N LEU A 100 -20.09 -11.05 4.36
CA LEU A 100 -20.98 -11.88 5.20
C LEU A 100 -20.20 -13.01 5.86
N VAL A 101 -19.43 -13.80 5.10
CA VAL A 101 -18.62 -14.90 5.64
C VAL A 101 -17.61 -14.35 6.66
N ARG A 102 -16.91 -13.28 6.33
CA ARG A 102 -15.96 -12.62 7.26
C ARG A 102 -16.64 -12.20 8.55
N THR A 103 -17.75 -11.47 8.44
CA THR A 103 -18.47 -10.94 9.61
C THR A 103 -19.02 -12.05 10.48
N GLN A 104 -19.55 -13.10 9.87
CA GLN A 104 -20.09 -14.25 10.57
C GLN A 104 -19.01 -15.01 11.34
N MET A 105 -17.86 -15.26 10.72
CA MET A 105 -16.72 -15.91 11.38
C MET A 105 -16.17 -15.06 12.53
N MET A 106 -15.99 -13.76 12.32
CA MET A 106 -15.56 -12.84 13.38
C MET A 106 -16.58 -12.79 14.52
N GLY A 107 -17.89 -12.79 14.23
CA GLY A 107 -18.95 -12.88 15.21
C GLY A 107 -18.96 -14.18 16.01
N ALA A 108 -18.43 -15.27 15.43
CA ALA A 108 -18.20 -16.54 16.12
C ALA A 108 -16.90 -16.58 16.92
N GLY A 109 -16.15 -15.47 16.98
CA GLY A 109 -14.92 -15.32 17.78
C GLY A 109 -13.62 -15.66 17.07
N TYR A 110 -13.64 -15.91 15.75
CA TYR A 110 -12.40 -16.10 15.00
C TYR A 110 -11.67 -14.76 14.77
N PRO A 111 -10.35 -14.69 14.97
CA PRO A 111 -9.57 -13.50 14.68
C PRO A 111 -9.49 -13.24 13.17
N LEU A 112 -9.25 -11.99 12.76
CA LEU A 112 -9.19 -11.59 11.35
C LEU A 112 -8.15 -12.41 10.57
N SER A 113 -7.02 -12.77 11.18
CA SER A 113 -5.99 -13.62 10.57
C SER A 113 -6.53 -15.00 10.18
N ALA A 114 -7.26 -15.68 11.04
CA ALA A 114 -7.86 -16.98 10.74
C ALA A 114 -8.98 -16.86 9.68
N VAL A 115 -9.77 -15.79 9.74
CA VAL A 115 -10.78 -15.50 8.72
C VAL A 115 -10.15 -15.24 7.36
N THR A 116 -9.08 -14.45 7.32
CA THR A 116 -8.34 -14.16 6.09
C THR A 116 -7.78 -15.44 5.48
N GLU A 117 -7.19 -16.32 6.28
CA GLU A 117 -6.69 -17.63 5.83
C GLU A 117 -7.79 -18.49 5.21
N ALA A 118 -8.96 -18.57 5.87
CA ALA A 118 -10.10 -19.33 5.35
C ALA A 118 -10.62 -18.76 4.01
N LEU A 119 -10.69 -17.43 3.87
CA LEU A 119 -11.07 -16.78 2.62
C LEU A 119 -10.03 -17.02 1.53
N CYS A 120 -8.73 -16.94 1.84
CA CYS A 120 -7.64 -17.22 0.91
C CYS A 120 -7.66 -18.66 0.39
N THR A 121 -8.04 -19.63 1.22
CA THR A 121 -8.19 -21.05 0.82
C THR A 121 -9.24 -21.19 -0.28
N ARG A 122 -10.38 -20.51 -0.17
CA ARG A 122 -11.42 -20.50 -1.22
C ARG A 122 -10.89 -19.93 -2.55
N TRP A 123 -9.93 -19.02 -2.51
CA TRP A 123 -9.33 -18.38 -3.68
C TRP A 123 -8.07 -19.05 -4.18
N GLU A 124 -7.63 -20.16 -3.54
CA GLU A 124 -6.41 -20.90 -3.88
C GLU A 124 -5.20 -19.97 -4.05
N LEU A 125 -5.04 -18.99 -3.13
CA LEU A 125 -3.99 -17.99 -3.25
C LEU A 125 -2.60 -18.64 -3.30
N PRO A 126 -1.74 -18.21 -4.24
CA PRO A 126 -0.36 -18.69 -4.33
C PRO A 126 0.57 -18.03 -3.29
N VAL A 127 0.03 -17.31 -2.34
CA VAL A 127 0.76 -16.59 -1.29
C VAL A 127 0.10 -16.78 0.07
N ARG A 128 0.85 -16.58 1.14
CA ARG A 128 0.28 -16.40 2.47
C ARG A 128 -0.09 -14.93 2.65
N LEU A 129 -1.37 -14.62 2.81
CA LEU A 129 -1.86 -13.27 3.11
C LEU A 129 -2.19 -13.15 4.58
N LEU A 130 -1.54 -12.23 5.27
CA LEU A 130 -1.74 -11.93 6.69
C LEU A 130 -2.27 -10.50 6.83
N PRO A 131 -3.29 -10.23 7.65
CA PRO A 131 -3.57 -8.87 8.08
C PRO A 131 -2.40 -8.36 8.94
N SER A 132 -2.13 -7.07 8.93
CA SER A 132 -1.07 -6.51 9.78
C SER A 132 -1.35 -6.67 11.28
N THR A 133 -2.62 -6.73 11.65
CA THR A 133 -3.11 -6.95 13.02
C THR A 133 -4.50 -7.58 12.99
N ASP A 134 -4.88 -8.27 14.07
CA ASP A 134 -6.24 -8.78 14.30
C ASP A 134 -7.14 -7.73 14.98
N GLU A 135 -6.54 -6.70 15.57
CA GLU A 135 -7.25 -5.62 16.25
C GLU A 135 -7.84 -4.62 15.26
N ARG A 136 -8.82 -3.87 15.74
CA ARG A 136 -9.43 -2.81 14.94
C ARG A 136 -8.53 -1.59 14.92
N VAL A 137 -7.91 -1.34 13.76
CA VAL A 137 -7.15 -0.13 13.46
C VAL A 137 -7.76 0.53 12.24
N GLU A 138 -7.97 1.84 12.30
CA GLU A 138 -8.57 2.61 11.22
C GLU A 138 -7.73 3.86 10.90
N THR A 139 -7.55 4.13 9.62
CA THR A 139 -6.93 5.37 9.15
C THR A 139 -7.97 6.48 9.10
N HIS A 140 -7.75 7.54 9.84
CA HIS A 140 -8.56 8.74 9.83
C HIS A 140 -7.77 9.93 9.31
N VAL A 141 -8.47 10.82 8.60
CA VAL A 141 -7.92 12.07 8.08
C VAL A 141 -8.54 13.24 8.82
N VAL A 142 -7.70 14.11 9.38
CA VAL A 142 -8.14 15.34 10.01
C VAL A 142 -8.26 16.41 8.94
N ILE A 143 -9.44 17.00 8.81
CA ILE A 143 -9.76 18.07 7.87
C ILE A 143 -10.26 19.30 8.61
N ASP A 144 -10.17 20.48 7.99
CA ASP A 144 -10.82 21.68 8.48
C ASP A 144 -12.34 21.53 8.32
N ASP A 145 -13.06 21.87 9.38
CA ASP A 145 -14.53 21.87 9.40
C ASP A 145 -14.98 22.98 10.36
N PRO A 146 -15.38 24.16 9.81
CA PRO A 146 -15.80 25.29 10.62
C PRO A 146 -16.97 25.03 11.56
N GLU A 147 -17.80 24.01 11.24
CA GLU A 147 -18.97 23.63 12.05
C GLU A 147 -18.62 22.68 13.20
N ALA A 148 -17.44 22.05 13.13
CA ALA A 148 -16.98 21.14 14.17
C ALA A 148 -16.38 21.89 15.38
N PRO A 149 -16.52 21.36 16.61
CA PRO A 149 -15.84 21.89 17.79
C PRO A 149 -14.32 21.96 17.55
N GLY A 150 -13.75 23.15 17.66
CA GLY A 150 -12.31 23.38 17.41
C GLY A 150 -11.96 23.54 15.93
N GLY A 151 -12.94 23.68 15.03
CA GLY A 151 -12.73 23.99 13.61
C GLY A 151 -12.15 22.83 12.80
N ARG A 152 -12.13 21.61 13.33
CA ARG A 152 -11.59 20.40 12.69
C ARG A 152 -12.36 19.16 13.05
N ARG A 153 -12.40 18.18 12.14
CA ARG A 153 -12.90 16.84 12.44
C ARG A 153 -12.04 15.76 11.81
N ALA A 154 -12.05 14.58 12.40
CA ALA A 154 -11.45 13.38 11.84
C ALA A 154 -12.53 12.59 11.08
N VAL A 155 -12.23 12.17 9.88
CA VAL A 155 -13.11 11.33 9.04
C VAL A 155 -12.38 10.05 8.66
N HIS A 156 -13.10 8.97 8.52
CA HIS A 156 -12.53 7.70 8.06
C HIS A 156 -11.94 7.86 6.65
N PHE A 157 -10.80 7.22 6.35
CA PHE A 157 -10.09 7.38 5.08
C PHE A 157 -10.97 7.08 3.86
N GLN A 158 -11.81 6.04 3.91
CA GLN A 158 -12.70 5.71 2.80
C GLN A 158 -13.74 6.83 2.55
N GLU A 159 -14.30 7.43 3.60
CA GLU A 159 -15.19 8.58 3.46
C GLU A 159 -14.45 9.80 2.89
N TYR A 160 -13.27 10.08 3.42
CA TYR A 160 -12.42 11.16 2.94
C TYR A 160 -12.08 11.03 1.45
N TRP A 161 -11.71 9.82 1.03
CA TRP A 161 -11.28 9.55 -0.34
C TRP A 161 -12.44 9.46 -1.32
N VAL A 162 -13.43 8.62 -1.01
CA VAL A 162 -14.52 8.28 -1.95
C VAL A 162 -15.61 9.35 -1.96
N ARG A 163 -16.10 9.75 -0.77
CA ARG A 163 -17.21 10.70 -0.66
C ARG A 163 -16.77 12.15 -0.80
N MET A 164 -15.68 12.51 -0.12
CA MET A 164 -15.26 13.91 -0.03
C MET A 164 -14.26 14.30 -1.12
N HIS A 165 -13.79 13.35 -1.94
CA HIS A 165 -12.83 13.59 -3.03
C HIS A 165 -11.51 14.23 -2.56
N ALA A 166 -11.01 13.78 -1.40
CA ALA A 166 -9.73 14.12 -0.83
C ALA A 166 -9.46 15.64 -0.72
N PRO A 167 -10.24 16.40 0.08
CA PRO A 167 -9.93 17.80 0.36
C PRO A 167 -8.59 17.94 1.10
N ASP A 168 -8.15 19.16 1.38
CA ASP A 168 -6.89 19.39 2.09
C ASP A 168 -6.86 18.68 3.44
N ALA A 169 -5.91 17.78 3.61
CA ALA A 169 -5.66 17.07 4.86
C ALA A 169 -4.75 17.87 5.78
N ARG A 170 -5.07 17.91 7.07
CA ARG A 170 -4.23 18.52 8.11
C ARG A 170 -3.37 17.49 8.81
N ALA A 171 -3.88 16.29 9.00
CA ALA A 171 -3.15 15.16 9.57
C ALA A 171 -3.77 13.84 9.12
N ILE A 172 -2.99 12.78 9.18
CA ILE A 172 -3.45 11.40 9.02
C ILE A 172 -3.11 10.69 10.33
N VAL A 173 -4.06 9.99 10.90
CA VAL A 173 -3.93 9.32 12.19
C VAL A 173 -4.41 7.88 12.12
N SER A 174 -3.68 6.97 12.74
CA SER A 174 -4.05 5.56 12.89
C SER A 174 -4.79 5.39 14.23
N VAL A 175 -6.10 5.29 14.19
CA VAL A 175 -6.96 5.15 15.39
C VAL A 175 -6.95 3.69 15.84
N GLY A 176 -6.77 3.46 17.13
CA GLY A 176 -6.74 2.11 17.74
C GLY A 176 -5.37 1.42 17.70
N VAL A 177 -4.37 2.07 17.13
CA VAL A 177 -3.03 1.47 16.94
C VAL A 177 -2.29 1.24 18.25
N GLU A 178 -2.54 2.02 19.29
CA GLU A 178 -1.83 1.92 20.58
C GLU A 178 -2.05 0.58 21.29
N GLY A 179 -3.22 -0.02 21.07
CA GLY A 179 -3.58 -1.33 21.63
C GLY A 179 -3.34 -2.51 20.71
N ALA A 180 -2.95 -2.24 19.47
CA ALA A 180 -2.79 -3.26 18.45
C ALA A 180 -1.49 -4.05 18.63
N LYS A 181 -1.52 -5.31 18.16
CA LYS A 181 -0.36 -6.20 18.09
C LYS A 181 -0.26 -6.76 16.67
N PRO A 182 0.95 -7.09 16.19
CA PRO A 182 1.07 -7.80 14.92
C PRO A 182 0.27 -9.10 14.94
N ALA A 183 -0.46 -9.38 13.86
CA ALA A 183 -1.20 -10.63 13.74
C ALA A 183 -0.23 -11.84 13.78
N PRO A 184 -0.71 -13.04 14.15
CA PRO A 184 0.12 -14.24 14.18
C PRO A 184 0.83 -14.51 12.86
N GLY A 185 2.13 -14.72 12.90
CA GLY A 185 2.98 -14.98 11.74
C GLY A 185 3.57 -13.74 11.07
N VAL A 186 3.18 -12.52 11.47
CA VAL A 186 3.69 -11.27 10.86
C VAL A 186 5.16 -11.03 11.21
N LEU A 187 5.52 -11.11 12.50
CA LEU A 187 6.91 -10.90 12.94
C LEU A 187 7.83 -12.01 12.45
N GLU A 188 7.35 -13.25 12.46
CA GLU A 188 8.07 -14.41 11.94
C GLU A 188 8.35 -14.25 10.45
N ALA A 189 7.35 -13.86 9.66
CA ALA A 189 7.53 -13.63 8.23
C ALA A 189 8.58 -12.54 7.93
N ILE A 190 8.64 -11.48 8.75
CA ILE A 190 9.66 -10.43 8.62
C ILE A 190 11.04 -10.97 8.98
N ALA A 191 11.16 -11.68 10.11
CA ALA A 191 12.43 -12.21 10.62
C ALA A 191 13.04 -13.27 9.71
N GLU A 192 12.19 -14.08 9.06
CA GLU A 192 12.60 -15.19 8.20
C GLU A 192 12.75 -14.80 6.72
N ALA A 193 12.44 -13.58 6.34
CA ALA A 193 12.54 -13.13 4.96
C ALA A 193 13.97 -13.17 4.43
N ASP A 194 14.14 -13.58 3.18
CA ASP A 194 15.38 -13.36 2.42
C ASP A 194 15.39 -11.96 1.79
N VAL A 195 14.20 -11.41 1.51
CA VAL A 195 13.96 -10.04 1.01
C VAL A 195 12.65 -9.52 1.55
N ILE A 196 12.64 -8.27 2.02
CA ILE A 196 11.42 -7.52 2.37
C ILE A 196 11.12 -6.52 1.26
N VAL A 197 9.89 -6.51 0.75
CA VAL A 197 9.47 -5.64 -0.36
C VAL A 197 8.40 -4.68 0.11
N LEU A 198 8.58 -3.40 -0.19
CA LEU A 198 7.57 -2.35 -0.07
C LEU A 198 7.08 -2.03 -1.48
N PRO A 199 5.98 -2.64 -1.96
CA PRO A 199 5.47 -2.44 -3.30
C PRO A 199 4.91 -1.02 -3.50
N PRO A 200 4.47 -0.63 -4.71
CA PRO A 200 3.88 0.68 -4.98
C PRO A 200 2.50 0.81 -4.34
N SER A 201 2.45 0.79 -3.02
CA SER A 201 1.30 1.10 -2.17
C SER A 201 1.44 2.52 -1.65
N ASN A 202 0.35 3.13 -1.20
CA ASN A 202 0.42 4.46 -0.63
C ASN A 202 1.37 4.47 0.59
N PRO A 203 2.43 5.32 0.59
CA PRO A 203 3.44 5.28 1.64
C PRO A 203 2.92 5.72 3.01
N VAL A 204 1.83 6.49 3.05
CA VAL A 204 1.25 7.02 4.30
C VAL A 204 0.12 6.14 4.78
N VAL A 205 -0.95 6.02 3.99
CA VAL A 205 -2.19 5.36 4.45
C VAL A 205 -2.20 3.84 4.29
N SER A 206 -1.21 3.26 3.58
CA SER A 206 -1.06 1.80 3.51
C SER A 206 0.21 1.33 4.21
N ILE A 207 1.39 1.68 3.68
CA ILE A 207 2.67 1.23 4.27
C ILE A 207 2.87 1.83 5.66
N GLY A 208 2.58 3.13 5.82
CA GLY A 208 2.67 3.83 7.10
C GLY A 208 1.82 3.15 8.16
N THR A 209 0.55 2.88 7.87
CA THR A 209 -0.39 2.22 8.79
C THR A 209 0.07 0.82 9.20
N ILE A 210 0.59 0.01 8.25
CA ILE A 210 1.20 -1.29 8.58
C ILE A 210 2.38 -1.10 9.56
N LEU A 211 3.26 -0.15 9.27
CA LEU A 211 4.45 0.12 10.09
C LEU A 211 4.14 0.78 11.44
N ASP A 212 2.96 1.37 11.59
CA ASP A 212 2.52 1.98 12.85
C ASP A 212 2.05 0.93 13.86
N ILE A 213 1.70 -0.29 13.42
CA ILE A 213 1.42 -1.39 14.34
C ILE A 213 2.66 -1.66 15.20
N PRO A 214 2.54 -1.58 16.55
CA PRO A 214 3.67 -1.72 17.45
C PRO A 214 4.48 -2.99 17.21
N GLY A 215 5.79 -2.82 17.02
CA GLY A 215 6.73 -3.93 16.76
C GLY A 215 7.02 -4.18 15.27
N ILE A 216 6.13 -3.89 14.32
CA ILE A 216 6.37 -4.17 12.90
C ILE A 216 7.52 -3.30 12.35
N ARG A 217 7.50 -1.99 12.59
CA ARG A 217 8.57 -1.08 12.14
C ARG A 217 9.93 -1.51 12.66
N GLN A 218 9.99 -1.86 13.94
CA GLN A 218 11.24 -2.32 14.56
C GLN A 218 11.71 -3.65 13.95
N ALA A 219 10.80 -4.60 13.76
CA ALA A 219 11.12 -5.88 13.14
C ALA A 219 11.68 -5.71 11.72
N VAL A 220 11.09 -4.82 10.91
CA VAL A 220 11.60 -4.50 9.56
C VAL A 220 12.98 -3.83 9.63
N ALA A 221 13.20 -2.94 10.60
CA ALA A 221 14.49 -2.25 10.76
C ALA A 221 15.61 -3.20 11.23
N ASP A 222 15.29 -4.17 12.06
CA ASP A 222 16.23 -5.15 12.62
C ASP A 222 16.40 -6.40 11.75
N ALA A 223 15.56 -6.56 10.72
CA ALA A 223 15.63 -7.72 9.84
C ALA A 223 17.00 -7.83 9.16
N PRO A 224 17.59 -9.03 9.06
CA PRO A 224 18.83 -9.24 8.31
C PRO A 224 18.64 -9.11 6.81
N ALA A 225 17.41 -9.26 6.33
CA ALA A 225 17.03 -9.17 4.93
C ALA A 225 17.13 -7.74 4.39
N PRO A 226 17.55 -7.54 3.13
CA PRO A 226 17.45 -6.25 2.49
C PRO A 226 15.99 -5.82 2.33
N VAL A 227 15.72 -4.53 2.56
CA VAL A 227 14.39 -3.91 2.33
C VAL A 227 14.43 -3.18 0.99
N VAL A 228 13.52 -3.55 0.10
CA VAL A 228 13.42 -3.00 -1.26
C VAL A 228 12.12 -2.23 -1.40
N GLY A 229 12.20 -0.90 -1.52
CA GLY A 229 11.06 -0.05 -1.84
C GLY A 229 10.89 0.13 -3.34
N VAL A 230 9.66 -0.01 -3.81
CA VAL A 230 9.28 0.23 -5.21
C VAL A 230 8.29 1.39 -5.26
N GLY A 231 8.67 2.48 -5.91
CA GLY A 231 7.84 3.68 -6.04
C GLY A 231 7.57 4.03 -7.50
N SER A 232 6.46 4.71 -7.76
CA SER A 232 6.19 5.37 -9.04
C SER A 232 6.65 6.83 -8.96
N THR A 233 7.53 7.26 -9.87
CA THR A 233 7.84 8.68 -10.01
C THR A 233 6.77 9.34 -10.87
N HIS A 234 5.94 10.20 -10.27
CA HIS A 234 5.21 11.19 -11.04
C HIS A 234 6.19 12.31 -11.36
N GLY A 235 6.60 12.40 -12.62
CA GLY A 235 7.37 13.53 -13.10
C GLY A 235 6.49 14.78 -13.08
N THR A 236 6.56 15.59 -12.04
CA THR A 236 6.15 16.98 -12.12
C THR A 236 7.20 17.69 -12.96
N SER A 237 6.99 17.71 -14.28
CA SER A 237 7.73 18.59 -15.18
C SER A 237 7.23 20.03 -14.98
N SER A 238 7.75 20.71 -13.96
CA SER A 238 7.76 22.17 -13.97
C SER A 238 8.88 22.61 -14.92
N GLY A 239 8.61 22.45 -16.21
CA GLY A 239 9.50 22.91 -17.28
C GLY A 239 9.34 24.39 -17.48
N SER A 240 10.27 25.18 -17.00
CA SER A 240 10.59 26.48 -17.59
C SER A 240 11.14 26.22 -18.99
N THR A 241 10.28 26.29 -20.00
CA THR A 241 10.68 26.24 -21.41
C THR A 241 11.27 27.56 -21.83
N ARG A 242 12.60 27.63 -21.89
CA ARG A 242 13.27 28.53 -22.83
C ARG A 242 13.15 27.91 -24.22
N ARG A 243 12.39 28.55 -25.11
CA ARG A 243 12.37 28.22 -26.53
C ARG A 243 13.75 28.51 -27.13
N THR A 244 14.41 27.50 -27.68
CA THR A 244 15.32 27.63 -28.78
C THR A 244 14.87 26.66 -29.85
N SER A 245 14.59 27.26 -31.03
CA SER A 245 14.27 26.56 -32.26
C SER A 245 15.47 25.73 -32.73
N ASP A 246 15.32 24.42 -32.81
CA ASP A 246 15.95 23.69 -33.91
C ASP A 246 15.17 22.38 -34.18
N ARG A 247 14.87 22.19 -35.46
CA ARG A 247 14.22 21.03 -36.04
C ARG A 247 15.32 20.06 -36.43
N SER A 248 15.25 18.84 -35.92
CA SER A 248 15.45 17.62 -36.72
C SER A 248 15.54 16.38 -35.83
N GLN A 249 14.56 15.55 -36.06
CA GLN A 249 14.65 14.09 -36.22
C GLN A 249 14.86 13.15 -35.02
N VAL A 250 14.00 12.18 -35.09
CA VAL A 250 14.09 10.74 -34.86
C VAL A 250 13.63 10.26 -33.50
N THR A 251 12.47 9.67 -33.58
CA THR A 251 11.74 8.84 -32.65
C THR A 251 12.55 7.63 -32.20
N SER A 252 12.86 7.60 -30.91
CA SER A 252 13.09 6.38 -30.16
C SER A 252 12.23 6.44 -28.90
N PRO A 253 11.55 5.37 -28.50
CA PRO A 253 10.78 5.38 -27.26
C PRO A 253 11.70 5.60 -26.08
N PRO A 254 11.30 6.39 -25.06
CA PRO A 254 12.16 6.64 -23.90
C PRO A 254 12.44 5.32 -23.19
N ALA A 255 13.71 5.01 -23.03
CA ALA A 255 14.17 3.91 -22.22
C ALA A 255 13.58 4.04 -20.80
N ARG A 256 12.97 2.97 -20.30
CA ARG A 256 12.47 2.90 -18.93
C ARG A 256 13.66 2.98 -17.97
N SER A 257 13.86 4.14 -17.39
CA SER A 257 14.90 4.33 -16.38
C SER A 257 14.43 3.71 -15.06
N VAL A 258 15.15 2.71 -14.59
CA VAL A 258 15.01 2.18 -13.24
C VAL A 258 15.99 2.93 -12.35
N MET A 259 15.49 3.66 -11.36
CA MET A 259 16.34 4.32 -10.37
C MET A 259 16.33 3.51 -9.09
N VAL A 260 17.49 3.03 -8.67
CA VAL A 260 17.69 2.34 -7.40
C VAL A 260 18.23 3.33 -6.39
N THR A 261 17.45 3.66 -5.37
CA THR A 261 17.90 4.49 -4.25
C THR A 261 18.14 3.61 -3.03
N VAL A 262 19.33 3.66 -2.46
CA VAL A 262 19.68 2.97 -1.23
C VAL A 262 19.73 4.01 -0.11
N SER A 263 18.81 3.95 0.85
CA SER A 263 18.80 4.84 2.01
C SER A 263 18.92 4.04 3.30
N PRO A 264 19.71 4.48 4.29
CA PRO A 264 19.76 3.85 5.61
C PRO A 264 18.47 4.16 6.39
N LEU A 265 17.90 3.15 7.02
CA LEU A 265 16.65 3.26 7.80
C LEU A 265 16.81 4.01 9.15
N ASN A 266 18.04 4.34 9.55
CA ASN A 266 18.37 5.02 10.81
C ASN A 266 18.46 6.54 10.66
N ALA A 267 17.46 7.19 10.06
CA ALA A 267 17.30 8.63 10.20
C ALA A 267 16.32 8.90 11.36
N THR A 268 16.88 9.37 12.46
CA THR A 268 16.31 10.02 13.64
C THR A 268 14.84 10.44 13.60
N ARG A 269 14.21 10.35 14.74
CA ARG A 269 12.82 10.57 15.16
C ARG A 269 12.12 11.89 14.73
N ASP A 270 12.69 12.70 13.82
CA ASP A 270 12.14 14.01 13.44
C ASP A 270 12.25 14.31 11.94
N ALA A 271 12.03 13.33 11.07
CA ALA A 271 11.88 13.61 9.65
C ALA A 271 10.40 13.89 9.33
N ASP A 272 10.07 15.17 9.29
CA ASP A 272 8.86 15.70 8.69
C ASP A 272 8.69 15.16 7.27
N ILE A 273 7.79 14.19 7.10
CA ILE A 273 7.55 13.47 5.83
C ILE A 273 6.92 14.39 4.76
N THR A 274 6.64 15.65 5.12
CA THR A 274 6.02 16.66 4.26
C THR A 274 7.01 17.48 3.42
N ARG A 275 8.33 17.30 3.58
CA ARG A 275 9.32 18.01 2.75
C ARG A 275 9.66 17.22 1.49
N PRO A 276 9.65 17.85 0.30
CA PRO A 276 10.15 17.27 -0.93
C PRO A 276 11.64 16.96 -0.77
N LEU A 277 12.03 15.71 -1.02
CA LEU A 277 13.42 15.30 -1.05
C LEU A 277 14.14 16.02 -2.20
N GLU A 278 15.02 16.96 -1.87
CA GLU A 278 15.93 17.57 -2.84
C GLU A 278 16.88 16.52 -3.45
N ARG A 279 17.00 16.62 -4.75
CA ARG A 279 17.85 15.76 -5.60
C ARG A 279 19.32 15.87 -5.21
N THR A 280 19.92 14.75 -4.87
CA THR A 280 21.38 14.60 -5.00
C THR A 280 21.67 13.65 -6.16
N THR A 281 21.85 14.20 -7.36
CA THR A 281 22.42 13.48 -8.49
C THR A 281 23.94 13.45 -8.32
N ARG A 282 24.51 12.31 -7.97
CA ARG A 282 25.94 12.05 -8.18
C ARG A 282 26.11 11.18 -9.42
N SER A 283 26.52 11.83 -10.49
CA SER A 283 27.11 11.22 -11.66
C SER A 283 28.46 10.58 -11.29
N ALA A 284 28.58 9.27 -11.44
CA ALA A 284 29.87 8.60 -11.31
C ALA A 284 30.64 8.76 -12.60
N ARG A 285 31.68 9.62 -12.58
CA ARG A 285 32.78 9.59 -13.55
C ARG A 285 33.94 8.80 -12.94
N ALA A 286 34.40 7.81 -13.69
CA ALA A 286 35.57 7.03 -13.38
C ALA A 286 36.84 7.91 -13.45
N GLY A 287 37.71 7.78 -12.43
CA GLY A 287 39.04 8.33 -12.43
C GLY A 287 39.90 7.54 -11.44
N ALA A 288 40.87 6.80 -11.97
CA ALA A 288 41.81 5.98 -11.24
C ALA A 288 42.86 6.82 -10.51
N ALA A 289 43.15 6.51 -9.24
CA ALA A 289 44.50 6.74 -8.64
C ALA A 289 44.71 5.91 -7.36
N ARG A 290 45.91 5.45 -7.24
CA ARG A 290 46.58 4.47 -6.41
C ARG A 290 46.62 4.71 -4.90
N ALA A 291 46.53 3.59 -4.17
CA ALA A 291 47.44 3.03 -3.12
C ALA A 291 47.79 3.88 -1.88
N SER A 292 47.58 3.46 -0.68
CA SER A 292 48.14 2.45 0.19
C SER A 292 47.84 2.78 1.67
N PRO A 293 48.12 1.96 2.70
CA PRO A 293 47.12 1.61 3.70
C PRO A 293 47.45 2.18 5.09
N ALA A 294 46.42 2.39 5.91
CA ALA A 294 46.57 2.47 7.36
C ALA A 294 45.44 1.74 8.08
N ARG A 295 45.88 0.89 9.00
CA ARG A 295 45.09 0.09 9.95
C ARG A 295 44.22 0.99 10.83
N THR A 296 42.98 0.58 11.19
CA THR A 296 42.60 0.13 12.55
C THR A 296 41.09 0.15 12.77
N ALA A 297 40.67 -0.86 13.50
CA ALA A 297 39.48 -0.96 14.36
C ALA A 297 38.09 -1.03 13.71
N SER A 298 37.65 -2.25 13.65
CA SER A 298 36.30 -2.81 13.67
C SER A 298 35.36 -2.08 14.64
N ALA A 299 34.31 -1.51 14.06
CA ALA A 299 33.01 -1.42 14.69
C ALA A 299 31.98 -1.66 13.58
N THR A 300 31.56 -2.91 13.43
CA THR A 300 30.49 -3.32 12.52
C THR A 300 29.15 -2.86 13.06
N SER A 301 28.73 -1.64 12.75
CA SER A 301 27.33 -1.29 12.81
C SER A 301 26.68 -1.86 11.56
N ARG A 302 25.83 -2.88 11.73
CA ARG A 302 24.97 -3.41 10.66
C ARG A 302 23.91 -2.36 10.36
N VAL A 303 24.17 -1.53 9.37
CA VAL A 303 23.17 -0.60 8.81
C VAL A 303 22.37 -1.39 7.79
N GLY A 304 21.10 -1.62 8.07
CA GLY A 304 20.14 -2.15 7.09
C GLY A 304 20.07 -1.21 5.87
N LYS A 305 20.20 -1.77 4.67
CA LYS A 305 20.11 -1.00 3.42
C LYS A 305 18.72 -1.14 2.85
N VAL A 306 18.00 -0.02 2.66
CA VAL A 306 16.77 0.04 1.87
C VAL A 306 17.15 0.32 0.42
N ILE A 307 16.75 -0.57 -0.47
CA ILE A 307 16.92 -0.41 -1.92
C ILE A 307 15.54 -0.03 -2.47
N SER A 308 15.41 1.19 -3.00
CA SER A 308 14.16 1.65 -3.64
C SER A 308 14.27 1.52 -5.15
N LEU A 309 13.38 0.73 -5.74
CA LEU A 309 13.25 0.58 -7.19
C LEU A 309 12.09 1.45 -7.69
N TYR A 310 12.35 2.37 -8.59
CA TYR A 310 11.35 3.23 -9.20
C TYR A 310 11.05 2.76 -10.62
N PHE A 311 9.80 2.41 -10.90
CA PHE A 311 9.32 2.13 -12.24
C PHE A 311 8.56 3.35 -12.77
N GLY A 312 9.01 3.90 -13.88
CA GLY A 312 8.23 4.91 -14.60
C GLY A 312 6.99 4.26 -15.21
N SER A 313 5.81 4.55 -14.68
CA SER A 313 4.54 4.17 -15.30
C SER A 313 3.89 5.39 -15.93
N THR A 314 3.53 5.27 -17.19
CA THR A 314 2.63 6.20 -17.87
C THR A 314 1.22 6.08 -17.27
N ASN A 315 0.68 7.20 -16.77
CA ASN A 315 -0.74 7.54 -16.65
C ASN A 315 -1.73 6.44 -16.21
N ALA A 316 -1.69 6.00 -14.97
CA ALA A 316 -2.79 5.19 -14.45
C ALA A 316 -3.50 5.80 -13.22
N TRP A 317 -3.05 6.93 -12.70
CA TRP A 317 -3.63 7.56 -11.50
C TRP A 317 -4.50 8.80 -11.77
N ASN A 318 -4.44 9.36 -12.99
CA ASN A 318 -5.19 10.59 -13.35
C ASN A 318 -6.56 10.35 -14.01
N THR A 319 -7.09 9.12 -14.07
CA THR A 319 -8.37 8.83 -14.74
C THR A 319 -9.48 8.33 -13.82
N LEU A 320 -9.32 8.43 -12.51
CA LEU A 320 -10.42 8.22 -11.59
C LEU A 320 -11.03 9.57 -11.19
N THR A 321 -11.54 10.31 -12.17
CA THR A 321 -12.50 11.37 -11.89
C THR A 321 -13.89 10.74 -11.70
N PRO A 322 -14.72 11.28 -10.79
CA PRO A 322 -16.06 10.75 -10.49
C PRO A 322 -17.05 10.71 -11.65
N ASN A 323 -16.68 11.21 -12.83
CA ASN A 323 -17.56 11.28 -14.00
C ASN A 323 -17.59 10.02 -14.88
N SER A 324 -16.82 8.97 -14.59
CA SER A 324 -16.90 7.70 -15.33
C SER A 324 -17.92 6.71 -14.75
N LEU A 325 -18.72 7.12 -13.76
CA LEU A 325 -19.80 6.33 -13.15
C LEU A 325 -21.19 6.65 -13.76
N LYS A 326 -21.27 7.34 -14.88
CA LYS A 326 -22.53 7.54 -15.60
C LYS A 326 -22.43 6.97 -17.02
N SER A 327 -22.62 5.69 -17.14
CA SER A 327 -23.21 5.00 -18.31
C SER A 327 -23.37 3.51 -17.99
#